data_901153600c47f5f77d051fa6f578b703
#
_entry.id   901153600c47f5f77d051fa6f578b703
#
_cell.length_a   1.000
_cell.length_b   1.000
_cell.length_c   1.000
_cell.angle_alpha   90.00
_cell.angle_beta   90.00
_cell.angle_gamma   90.00
#
_symmetry.space_group_name_H-M   'P 1'
#
loop_
_entity.id
_entity.type
_entity.pdbx_description
1 polymer ?
#
loop_
_entity_poly.entity_id
_entity_poly.type
_entity_poly.pdbx_seq_one_letter_code
_entity_poly.pdbx_strand_id
1 'polypeptide(L)'
;MDHRLRERLRARLAQERGYYRYPAGARTRFALVYPNTYFVGMSNLGLHIVYALLNERSDTACERVFLPDRDEMPRYVRTNTPMMSVETQTPLADFAIVGFAISFEMDYFHVAEMLARSHITPLAADRTAHDPLVIAGGPCASFNPEPLAALIDAFVIGEGEAILPAMMDAYHVGLHAGDDRAALLQRLSHVPGVYVPALYTPAYDAVGHLTALLPQAGAPSRVARQWVEDLDAHPAHTVVITDDTEFSFYLIETARGCGRHCRFCMAGYCFRRPRNRSLAVIEGEVRDALSYGKKIGLMGAAISDYPEIDALCRSILGEGLSMSVASFRADSVTKELVESLAASGLKTLTIAPEAGSARMRAVINKGIEEHHLFTSVDLGAAAHILNFKLYIMVGLPFEADEDIDAIIDLTQRLRSYMDEKGCRGTLTLSVNPFVPKPFTPFQWMAAAEKKRMDAVMKRLTQALSRHKKIVVHFESPKEARVQSILARGDRRLAVPLIRAAMGRGAKDLAAEMRADGLSEEGYLSPAWTEETYLPWDHLDMGFSKHYLWQEYERAKALLPTPICFDGCLRCGVCKSAERMTV
;
A
#
# COMPACT_ATOMS: atom_id res chain seq x y z
N MET A 1 11.61 -25.29 19.89
CA MET A 1 10.34 -24.65 19.43
C MET A 1 9.26 -24.80 20.47
N ASP A 2 8.52 -23.72 20.76
CA ASP A 2 7.48 -23.71 21.80
C ASP A 2 6.20 -24.44 21.31
N HIS A 3 5.74 -25.44 22.08
CA HIS A 3 4.57 -26.25 21.73
C HIS A 3 3.28 -25.41 21.71
N ARG A 4 3.09 -24.48 22.65
CA ARG A 4 1.86 -23.67 22.72
C ARG A 4 1.71 -22.72 21.55
N LEU A 5 2.81 -22.16 21.05
CA LEU A 5 2.78 -21.30 19.85
C LEU A 5 2.38 -22.11 18.60
N ARG A 6 2.88 -23.35 18.48
CA ARG A 6 2.47 -24.26 17.39
C ARG A 6 0.99 -24.62 17.48
N GLU A 7 0.49 -24.93 18.68
CA GLU A 7 -0.93 -25.25 18.88
C GLU A 7 -1.84 -24.06 18.53
N ARG A 8 -1.43 -22.83 18.83
CA ARG A 8 -2.18 -21.62 18.41
C ARG A 8 -2.28 -21.50 16.88
N LEU A 9 -1.17 -21.70 16.16
CA LEU A 9 -1.19 -21.68 14.69
C LEU A 9 -2.07 -22.80 14.12
N ARG A 10 -2.03 -24.00 14.71
CA ARG A 10 -2.92 -25.11 14.31
C ARG A 10 -4.39 -24.79 14.56
N ALA A 11 -4.70 -24.19 15.71
CA ALA A 11 -6.07 -23.78 16.05
C ALA A 11 -6.59 -22.71 15.08
N ARG A 12 -5.72 -21.76 14.67
CA ARG A 12 -6.03 -20.74 13.66
C ARG A 12 -6.31 -21.40 12.30
N LEU A 13 -5.40 -22.26 11.83
CA LEU A 13 -5.59 -23.00 10.57
C LEU A 13 -6.87 -23.85 10.54
N ALA A 14 -7.24 -24.45 11.66
CA ALA A 14 -8.45 -25.27 11.77
C ALA A 14 -9.76 -24.45 11.59
N GLN A 15 -9.70 -23.12 11.71
CA GLN A 15 -10.83 -22.22 11.49
C GLN A 15 -10.89 -21.67 10.07
N GLU A 16 -9.88 -21.96 9.26
CA GLU A 16 -9.80 -21.51 7.88
C GLU A 16 -10.42 -22.51 6.90
N ARG A 17 -10.84 -21.98 5.72
CA ARG A 17 -11.24 -22.76 4.54
C ARG A 17 -10.53 -22.20 3.31
N GLY A 18 -10.18 -23.08 2.35
CA GLY A 18 -9.58 -22.67 1.08
C GLY A 18 -8.05 -22.54 1.09
N TYR A 19 -7.38 -22.89 2.18
CA TYR A 19 -5.91 -22.91 2.20
C TYR A 19 -5.33 -24.10 1.43
N TYR A 20 -4.14 -23.91 0.87
CA TYR A 20 -3.40 -24.96 0.19
C TYR A 20 -2.47 -25.71 1.17
N ARG A 21 -2.35 -27.02 0.96
CA ARG A 21 -1.39 -27.83 1.72
C ARG A 21 -0.86 -28.96 0.84
N TYR A 22 0.46 -29.07 0.77
CA TYR A 22 1.14 -30.05 -0.04
C TYR A 22 1.99 -31.00 0.79
N PRO A 23 2.21 -32.27 0.33
CA PRO A 23 3.18 -33.17 0.94
C PRO A 23 4.58 -32.55 0.91
N ALA A 24 5.39 -32.87 1.94
CA ALA A 24 6.78 -32.41 2.00
C ALA A 24 7.64 -33.05 0.89
N GLY A 25 8.56 -32.28 0.34
CA GLY A 25 9.70 -32.79 -0.42
C GLY A 25 9.67 -32.65 -1.94
N ALA A 26 8.50 -32.40 -2.58
CA ALA A 26 8.41 -32.33 -4.05
C ALA A 26 8.40 -30.92 -4.62
N ARG A 27 8.20 -29.89 -3.79
CA ARG A 27 8.01 -28.50 -4.22
C ARG A 27 8.97 -27.56 -3.49
N THR A 28 9.40 -26.51 -4.16
CA THR A 28 10.14 -25.41 -3.54
C THR A 28 9.26 -24.72 -2.51
N ARG A 29 9.75 -24.63 -1.28
CA ARG A 29 9.01 -24.02 -0.18
C ARG A 29 9.20 -22.51 -0.20
N PHE A 30 8.09 -21.79 -0.34
CA PHE A 30 8.02 -20.34 -0.35
C PHE A 30 7.23 -19.86 0.88
N ALA A 31 7.84 -19.02 1.72
CA ALA A 31 7.14 -18.33 2.79
C ALA A 31 6.65 -16.98 2.29
N LEU A 32 5.34 -16.79 2.15
CA LEU A 32 4.73 -15.49 1.88
C LEU A 32 4.48 -14.77 3.20
N VAL A 33 5.29 -13.77 3.48
CA VAL A 33 5.30 -13.04 4.73
C VAL A 33 4.55 -11.73 4.59
N TYR A 34 3.52 -11.53 5.41
CA TYR A 34 2.93 -10.22 5.59
C TYR A 34 3.47 -9.63 6.91
N PRO A 35 4.24 -8.52 6.87
CA PRO A 35 4.95 -8.02 8.05
C PRO A 35 4.03 -7.23 8.99
N ASN A 36 2.87 -7.79 9.28
CA ASN A 36 1.89 -7.33 10.26
C ASN A 36 1.12 -8.53 10.80
N THR A 37 0.20 -8.32 11.76
CA THR A 37 -0.55 -9.41 12.38
C THR A 37 -1.41 -10.17 11.36
N TYR A 38 -1.77 -11.39 11.71
CA TYR A 38 -2.68 -12.23 10.91
C TYR A 38 -3.98 -11.50 10.58
N PHE A 39 -4.57 -10.85 11.60
CA PHE A 39 -5.83 -10.09 11.48
C PHE A 39 -5.77 -9.01 10.37
N VAL A 40 -4.68 -8.27 10.29
CA VAL A 40 -4.46 -7.24 9.24
C VAL A 40 -4.10 -7.90 7.91
N GLY A 41 -3.20 -8.88 7.91
CA GLY A 41 -2.71 -9.52 6.70
C GLY A 41 -3.79 -10.25 5.91
N MET A 42 -4.70 -10.94 6.61
CA MET A 42 -5.82 -11.65 5.97
C MET A 42 -6.89 -10.71 5.39
N SER A 43 -6.81 -9.42 5.67
CA SER A 43 -7.63 -8.36 5.04
C SER A 43 -6.98 -7.80 3.77
N ASN A 44 -5.78 -8.26 3.38
CA ASN A 44 -5.05 -7.77 2.22
C ASN A 44 -5.29 -8.67 1.01
N LEU A 45 -6.01 -8.18 0.01
CA LEU A 45 -6.33 -8.94 -1.20
C LEU A 45 -5.07 -9.35 -1.99
N GLY A 46 -4.04 -8.49 -2.02
CA GLY A 46 -2.77 -8.80 -2.69
C GLY A 46 -2.06 -10.03 -2.10
N LEU A 47 -2.20 -10.27 -0.78
CA LEU A 47 -1.71 -11.49 -0.14
C LEU A 47 -2.42 -12.73 -0.72
N HIS A 48 -3.75 -12.69 -0.86
CA HIS A 48 -4.54 -13.79 -1.40
C HIS A 48 -4.19 -14.09 -2.85
N ILE A 49 -4.03 -13.04 -3.68
CA ILE A 49 -3.64 -13.17 -5.09
C ILE A 49 -2.28 -13.85 -5.22
N VAL A 50 -1.26 -13.38 -4.50
CA VAL A 50 0.09 -13.95 -4.55
C VAL A 50 0.10 -15.39 -3.98
N TYR A 51 -0.66 -15.64 -2.92
CA TYR A 51 -0.79 -16.98 -2.32
C TYR A 51 -1.39 -17.99 -3.29
N ALA A 52 -2.45 -17.63 -4.01
CA ALA A 52 -3.04 -18.48 -5.04
C ALA A 52 -2.07 -18.68 -6.20
N LEU A 53 -1.54 -17.60 -6.76
CA LEU A 53 -0.62 -17.61 -7.91
C LEU A 53 0.57 -18.56 -7.71
N LEU A 54 1.18 -18.53 -6.52
CA LEU A 54 2.32 -19.40 -6.20
C LEU A 54 1.90 -20.85 -5.96
N ASN A 55 0.72 -21.08 -5.38
CA ASN A 55 0.23 -22.44 -5.10
C ASN A 55 -0.39 -23.15 -6.32
N GLU A 56 -0.81 -22.40 -7.34
CA GLU A 56 -1.24 -22.96 -8.63
C GLU A 56 -0.08 -23.54 -9.43
N ARG A 57 1.16 -23.16 -9.13
CA ARG A 57 2.35 -23.78 -9.72
C ARG A 57 2.55 -25.20 -9.20
N SER A 58 2.94 -26.12 -10.09
CA SER A 58 3.23 -27.52 -9.73
C SER A 58 4.52 -27.70 -8.96
N ASP A 59 5.44 -26.72 -9.01
CA ASP A 59 6.79 -26.76 -8.46
C ASP A 59 6.97 -25.97 -7.16
N THR A 60 5.95 -25.24 -6.71
CA THR A 60 6.01 -24.33 -5.56
C THR A 60 4.97 -24.72 -4.51
N ALA A 61 5.33 -24.61 -3.23
CA ALA A 61 4.42 -24.71 -2.08
C ALA A 61 4.55 -23.42 -1.27
N CYS A 62 3.56 -22.55 -1.37
CA CYS A 62 3.52 -21.26 -0.68
C CYS A 62 2.76 -21.40 0.64
N GLU A 63 3.37 -20.96 1.73
CA GLU A 63 2.80 -20.92 3.07
C GLU A 63 2.85 -19.50 3.64
N ARG A 64 1.86 -19.11 4.44
CA ARG A 64 1.72 -17.76 4.98
C ARG A 64 2.40 -17.62 6.33
N VAL A 65 3.09 -16.51 6.53
CA VAL A 65 3.72 -16.13 7.79
C VAL A 65 3.31 -14.71 8.17
N PHE A 66 3.00 -14.47 9.42
CA PHE A 66 2.58 -13.16 9.93
C PHE A 66 3.42 -12.77 11.15
N LEU A 67 3.44 -11.47 11.44
CA LEU A 67 3.96 -10.99 12.71
C LEU A 67 3.09 -11.57 13.86
N PRO A 68 3.70 -12.13 14.91
CA PRO A 68 2.94 -12.57 16.08
C PRO A 68 2.10 -11.45 16.69
N ASP A 69 0.92 -11.79 17.21
CA ASP A 69 0.09 -10.85 17.92
C ASP A 69 0.81 -10.28 19.15
N ARG A 70 0.43 -9.08 19.56
CA ARG A 70 1.12 -8.35 20.64
C ARG A 70 1.21 -9.12 21.95
N ASP A 71 0.24 -9.95 22.25
CA ASP A 71 0.22 -10.82 23.45
C ASP A 71 1.07 -12.08 23.27
N GLU A 72 1.34 -12.51 22.04
CA GLU A 72 2.18 -13.68 21.71
C GLU A 72 3.67 -13.34 21.64
N MET A 73 4.02 -12.15 21.14
CA MET A 73 5.41 -11.73 20.91
C MET A 73 6.32 -11.92 22.13
N PRO A 74 5.92 -11.60 23.39
CA PRO A 74 6.75 -11.84 24.57
C PRO A 74 7.11 -13.32 24.77
N ARG A 75 6.27 -14.24 24.30
CA ARG A 75 6.55 -15.67 24.37
C ARG A 75 7.55 -16.10 23.31
N TYR A 76 7.40 -15.64 22.06
CA TYR A 76 8.39 -15.85 21.00
C TYR A 76 9.78 -15.40 21.45
N VAL A 77 9.87 -14.19 22.02
CA VAL A 77 11.13 -13.62 22.52
C VAL A 77 11.71 -14.47 23.65
N ARG A 78 10.91 -14.79 24.70
CA ARG A 78 11.38 -15.53 25.88
C ARG A 78 11.86 -16.93 25.56
N THR A 79 11.20 -17.62 24.62
CA THR A 79 11.53 -19.00 24.25
C THR A 79 12.49 -19.09 23.08
N ASN A 80 12.93 -17.95 22.54
CA ASN A 80 13.74 -17.86 21.33
C ASN A 80 13.16 -18.71 20.17
N THR A 81 11.83 -18.73 20.06
CA THR A 81 11.14 -19.49 19.00
C THR A 81 11.12 -18.64 17.73
N PRO A 82 11.61 -19.14 16.57
CA PRO A 82 11.48 -18.45 15.30
C PRO A 82 10.02 -18.33 14.87
N MET A 83 9.71 -17.34 14.02
CA MET A 83 8.39 -17.24 13.42
C MET A 83 8.13 -18.43 12.49
N MET A 84 6.88 -18.87 12.41
CA MET A 84 6.49 -20.10 11.72
C MET A 84 5.31 -19.84 10.78
N SER A 85 5.24 -20.64 9.73
CA SER A 85 4.08 -20.63 8.83
C SER A 85 2.80 -21.10 9.51
N VAL A 86 1.66 -20.65 8.98
CA VAL A 86 0.34 -21.07 9.46
C VAL A 86 0.04 -22.52 9.04
N GLU A 87 0.37 -22.90 7.80
CA GLU A 87 -0.01 -24.17 7.19
C GLU A 87 0.67 -25.37 7.83
N THR A 88 1.98 -25.32 7.99
CA THR A 88 2.76 -26.48 8.50
C THR A 88 3.52 -26.21 9.79
N GLN A 89 3.48 -25.00 10.32
CA GLN A 89 4.26 -24.52 11.47
C GLN A 89 5.77 -24.73 11.27
N THR A 90 6.23 -24.50 10.04
CA THR A 90 7.65 -24.56 9.70
C THR A 90 8.32 -23.22 10.05
N PRO A 91 9.51 -23.25 10.67
CA PRO A 91 10.32 -22.06 10.91
C PRO A 91 10.62 -21.30 9.63
N LEU A 92 10.62 -19.95 9.70
CA LEU A 92 10.83 -19.09 8.53
C LEU A 92 12.20 -19.34 7.87
N ALA A 93 13.25 -19.62 8.66
CA ALA A 93 14.58 -19.92 8.12
C ALA A 93 14.67 -21.25 7.34
N ASP A 94 13.69 -22.15 7.49
CA ASP A 94 13.69 -23.48 6.82
C ASP A 94 13.00 -23.43 5.44
N PHE A 95 12.61 -22.24 4.97
CA PHE A 95 12.08 -22.03 3.62
C PHE A 95 13.22 -21.76 2.62
N ALA A 96 13.02 -22.10 1.37
CA ALA A 96 13.96 -21.80 0.31
C ALA A 96 13.91 -20.30 -0.08
N ILE A 97 12.69 -19.75 -0.08
CA ILE A 97 12.42 -18.34 -0.39
C ILE A 97 11.51 -17.76 0.69
N VAL A 98 11.85 -16.55 1.14
CA VAL A 98 11.06 -15.73 2.07
C VAL A 98 10.66 -14.44 1.34
N GLY A 99 9.38 -14.31 1.00
CA GLY A 99 8.84 -13.18 0.23
C GLY A 99 7.97 -12.27 1.10
N PHE A 100 8.41 -11.03 1.33
CA PHE A 100 7.66 -10.02 2.06
C PHE A 100 6.69 -9.26 1.15
N ALA A 101 5.41 -9.23 1.52
CA ALA A 101 4.38 -8.39 0.89
C ALA A 101 4.22 -7.10 1.70
N ILE A 102 4.83 -5.99 1.27
CA ILE A 102 4.96 -4.75 2.05
C ILE A 102 4.01 -3.69 1.51
N SER A 103 2.96 -3.37 2.28
CA SER A 103 1.93 -2.40 1.90
C SER A 103 2.05 -1.04 2.59
N PHE A 104 2.83 -0.95 3.67
CA PHE A 104 2.95 0.24 4.48
C PHE A 104 4.38 0.43 5.01
N GLU A 105 4.92 1.64 4.94
CA GLU A 105 6.34 1.89 5.29
C GLU A 105 6.66 1.61 6.77
N MET A 106 5.68 1.77 7.67
CA MET A 106 5.90 1.49 9.09
C MET A 106 6.15 -0.01 9.35
N ASP A 107 5.75 -0.88 8.44
CA ASP A 107 6.02 -2.32 8.51
C ASP A 107 7.51 -2.67 8.23
N TYR A 108 8.33 -1.71 7.79
CA TYR A 108 9.78 -1.94 7.62
C TYR A 108 10.47 -2.36 8.93
N PHE A 109 10.00 -1.85 10.08
CA PHE A 109 10.47 -2.31 11.39
C PHE A 109 10.14 -3.79 11.61
N HIS A 110 8.96 -4.21 11.20
CA HIS A 110 8.53 -5.60 11.33
C HIS A 110 9.31 -6.51 10.39
N VAL A 111 9.65 -6.07 9.16
CA VAL A 111 10.54 -6.83 8.26
C VAL A 111 11.87 -7.11 8.94
N ALA A 112 12.52 -6.09 9.48
CA ALA A 112 13.81 -6.22 10.17
C ALA A 112 13.71 -7.12 11.43
N GLU A 113 12.65 -6.94 12.24
CA GLU A 113 12.38 -7.75 13.44
C GLU A 113 12.12 -9.21 13.08
N MET A 114 11.30 -9.48 12.04
CA MET A 114 10.98 -10.85 11.62
C MET A 114 12.20 -11.60 11.11
N LEU A 115 13.08 -10.96 10.33
CA LEU A 115 14.34 -11.55 9.90
C LEU A 115 15.23 -11.91 11.10
N ALA A 116 15.51 -10.93 11.96
CA ALA A 116 16.41 -11.12 13.11
C ALA A 116 15.89 -12.20 14.09
N ARG A 117 14.58 -12.17 14.42
CA ARG A 117 13.99 -13.14 15.36
C ARG A 117 13.71 -14.51 14.74
N SER A 118 13.75 -14.63 13.43
CA SER A 118 13.62 -15.93 12.75
C SER A 118 14.96 -16.57 12.43
N HIS A 119 16.04 -16.07 13.00
CA HIS A 119 17.41 -16.59 12.80
C HIS A 119 17.86 -16.51 11.34
N ILE A 120 17.34 -15.56 10.57
CA ILE A 120 17.81 -15.24 9.22
C ILE A 120 18.78 -14.05 9.35
N THR A 121 19.93 -14.15 8.72
CA THR A 121 20.92 -13.08 8.72
C THR A 121 20.27 -11.78 8.16
N PRO A 122 20.13 -10.69 8.96
CA PRO A 122 19.36 -9.53 8.52
C PRO A 122 19.95 -8.83 7.29
N LEU A 123 21.28 -8.61 7.26
CA LEU A 123 21.94 -7.96 6.13
C LEU A 123 22.16 -8.97 4.98
N ALA A 124 21.69 -8.63 3.80
CA ALA A 124 21.80 -9.48 2.61
C ALA A 124 23.25 -9.82 2.25
N ALA A 125 24.19 -8.87 2.47
CA ALA A 125 25.60 -9.04 2.18
C ALA A 125 26.29 -10.10 3.08
N ASP A 126 25.74 -10.37 4.26
CA ASP A 126 26.28 -11.33 5.22
C ASP A 126 25.64 -12.72 5.09
N ARG A 127 24.64 -12.89 4.20
CA ARG A 127 23.95 -14.16 3.98
C ARG A 127 24.81 -15.17 3.26
N THR A 128 24.69 -16.42 3.66
CA THR A 128 25.37 -17.57 3.08
C THR A 128 24.42 -18.44 2.26
N ALA A 129 24.92 -19.55 1.72
CA ALA A 129 24.11 -20.56 1.04
C ALA A 129 23.08 -21.26 1.97
N HIS A 130 23.23 -21.13 3.29
CA HIS A 130 22.31 -21.70 4.26
C HIS A 130 21.12 -20.78 4.59
N ASP A 131 21.22 -19.50 4.27
CA ASP A 131 20.12 -18.55 4.45
C ASP A 131 19.14 -18.64 3.27
N PRO A 132 17.82 -18.46 3.50
CA PRO A 132 16.86 -18.38 2.41
C PRO A 132 17.14 -17.21 1.47
N LEU A 133 16.63 -17.28 0.24
CA LEU A 133 16.52 -16.11 -0.61
C LEU A 133 15.43 -15.20 -0.05
N VAL A 134 15.76 -13.96 0.30
CA VAL A 134 14.81 -12.99 0.86
C VAL A 134 14.41 -12.00 -0.21
N ILE A 135 13.14 -12.00 -0.58
CA ILE A 135 12.59 -11.08 -1.58
C ILE A 135 11.50 -10.19 -0.98
N ALA A 136 11.20 -9.07 -1.63
CA ALA A 136 10.09 -8.22 -1.24
C ALA A 136 9.33 -7.69 -2.45
N GLY A 137 8.03 -7.53 -2.28
CA GLY A 137 7.13 -6.94 -3.26
C GLY A 137 6.05 -6.09 -2.58
N GLY A 138 5.10 -5.64 -3.38
CA GLY A 138 4.02 -4.76 -2.92
C GLY A 138 4.28 -3.28 -3.17
N PRO A 139 3.34 -2.39 -2.80
CA PRO A 139 3.42 -0.97 -3.12
C PRO A 139 4.71 -0.30 -2.64
N CYS A 140 5.10 -0.52 -1.38
CA CYS A 140 6.28 0.13 -0.80
C CYS A 140 7.57 -0.29 -1.50
N ALA A 141 7.72 -1.57 -1.84
CA ALA A 141 8.85 -2.08 -2.60
C ALA A 141 8.93 -1.46 -4.01
N SER A 142 7.76 -1.28 -4.66
CA SER A 142 7.67 -0.69 -6.00
C SER A 142 7.93 0.82 -6.03
N PHE A 143 7.72 1.53 -4.90
CA PHE A 143 7.92 2.98 -4.86
C PHE A 143 9.32 3.40 -4.46
N ASN A 144 9.85 2.79 -3.42
CA ASN A 144 11.21 3.04 -2.97
C ASN A 144 11.74 1.81 -2.22
N PRO A 145 12.47 0.91 -2.89
CA PRO A 145 13.07 -0.25 -2.26
C PRO A 145 14.29 0.10 -1.39
N GLU A 146 14.88 1.27 -1.57
CA GLU A 146 16.20 1.63 -1.03
C GLU A 146 16.31 1.59 0.50
N PRO A 147 15.30 1.98 1.31
CA PRO A 147 15.40 1.84 2.76
C PRO A 147 15.62 0.40 3.25
N LEU A 148 15.17 -0.58 2.46
CA LEU A 148 15.31 -2.00 2.76
C LEU A 148 16.36 -2.70 1.88
N ALA A 149 17.06 -1.97 0.99
CA ALA A 149 17.96 -2.55 -0.01
C ALA A 149 19.10 -3.39 0.57
N ALA A 150 19.56 -3.09 1.79
CA ALA A 150 20.58 -3.90 2.45
C ALA A 150 20.01 -5.13 3.21
N LEU A 151 18.67 -5.24 3.37
CA LEU A 151 18.02 -6.36 4.03
C LEU A 151 17.47 -7.39 3.03
N ILE A 152 17.17 -6.98 1.82
CA ILE A 152 16.44 -7.76 0.80
C ILE A 152 17.38 -8.12 -0.34
N ASP A 153 17.35 -9.39 -0.78
CA ASP A 153 18.17 -9.87 -1.88
C ASP A 153 17.65 -9.42 -3.25
N ALA A 154 16.33 -9.42 -3.42
CA ALA A 154 15.69 -8.97 -4.66
C ALA A 154 14.30 -8.38 -4.40
N PHE A 155 13.95 -7.34 -5.15
CA PHE A 155 12.62 -6.73 -5.12
C PHE A 155 11.85 -7.01 -6.39
N VAL A 156 10.54 -7.19 -6.24
CA VAL A 156 9.56 -7.33 -7.32
C VAL A 156 8.93 -5.96 -7.56
N ILE A 157 9.28 -5.30 -8.67
CA ILE A 157 8.86 -3.93 -9.00
C ILE A 157 7.67 -3.99 -9.94
N GLY A 158 6.48 -3.93 -9.36
CA GLY A 158 5.22 -4.00 -10.11
C GLY A 158 4.24 -5.02 -9.56
N GLU A 159 3.50 -5.65 -10.47
CA GLU A 159 2.43 -6.59 -10.15
C GLU A 159 2.98 -8.03 -10.12
N GLY A 160 2.66 -8.76 -9.05
CA GLY A 160 3.22 -10.09 -8.81
C GLY A 160 2.87 -11.09 -9.91
N GLU A 161 1.67 -10.99 -10.47
CA GLU A 161 1.19 -11.85 -11.55
C GLU A 161 2.06 -11.75 -12.81
N ALA A 162 2.61 -10.57 -13.09
CA ALA A 162 3.47 -10.34 -14.24
C ALA A 162 4.93 -10.78 -14.02
N ILE A 163 5.39 -10.92 -12.76
CA ILE A 163 6.82 -11.10 -12.46
C ILE A 163 7.10 -12.45 -11.81
N LEU A 164 6.31 -12.85 -10.81
CA LEU A 164 6.62 -14.03 -9.99
C LEU A 164 6.71 -15.34 -10.78
N PRO A 165 5.88 -15.62 -11.81
CA PRO A 165 6.04 -16.83 -12.60
C PRO A 165 7.43 -16.93 -13.24
N ALA A 166 7.86 -15.88 -13.95
CA ALA A 166 9.18 -15.85 -14.59
C ALA A 166 10.34 -15.85 -13.57
N MET A 167 10.15 -15.21 -12.42
CA MET A 167 11.13 -15.22 -11.34
C MET A 167 11.31 -16.61 -10.74
N MET A 168 10.23 -17.36 -10.54
CA MET A 168 10.29 -18.74 -10.07
C MET A 168 10.93 -19.68 -11.10
N ASP A 169 10.62 -19.48 -12.39
CA ASP A 169 11.28 -20.24 -13.47
C ASP A 169 12.79 -19.99 -13.48
N ALA A 170 13.23 -18.73 -13.40
CA ALA A 170 14.64 -18.36 -13.33
C ALA A 170 15.32 -18.93 -12.08
N TYR A 171 14.62 -18.93 -10.93
CA TYR A 171 15.11 -19.55 -9.69
C TYR A 171 15.37 -21.05 -9.87
N HIS A 172 14.41 -21.79 -10.43
CA HIS A 172 14.56 -23.23 -10.68
C HIS A 172 15.66 -23.56 -11.70
N VAL A 173 15.78 -22.75 -12.76
CA VAL A 173 16.87 -22.88 -13.73
C VAL A 173 18.22 -22.70 -13.02
N GLY A 174 18.35 -21.71 -12.14
CA GLY A 174 19.58 -21.50 -11.36
C GLY A 174 19.91 -22.68 -10.44
N LEU A 175 18.91 -23.23 -9.74
CA LEU A 175 19.11 -24.42 -8.90
C LEU A 175 19.60 -25.63 -9.72
N HIS A 176 18.99 -25.89 -10.88
CA HIS A 176 19.40 -27.00 -11.75
C HIS A 176 20.79 -26.78 -12.36
N ALA A 177 21.17 -25.53 -12.60
CA ALA A 177 22.51 -25.17 -13.09
C ALA A 177 23.58 -25.25 -11.99
N GLY A 178 23.20 -25.38 -10.73
CA GLY A 178 24.12 -25.33 -9.59
C GLY A 178 24.67 -23.94 -9.30
N ASP A 179 23.90 -22.90 -9.62
CA ASP A 179 24.27 -21.50 -9.35
C ASP A 179 24.51 -21.32 -7.83
N ASP A 180 25.60 -20.67 -7.48
CA ASP A 180 25.77 -20.13 -6.13
C ASP A 180 24.85 -18.91 -5.93
N ARG A 181 24.84 -18.34 -4.71
CA ARG A 181 23.99 -17.19 -4.40
C ARG A 181 24.23 -16.00 -5.33
N ALA A 182 25.49 -15.70 -5.67
CA ALA A 182 25.83 -14.57 -6.54
C ALA A 182 25.34 -14.77 -7.96
N ALA A 183 25.58 -15.96 -8.52
CA ALA A 183 25.12 -16.35 -9.87
C ALA A 183 23.60 -16.38 -9.94
N LEU A 184 22.92 -16.88 -8.90
CA LEU A 184 21.45 -16.86 -8.81
C LEU A 184 20.90 -15.43 -8.80
N LEU A 185 21.46 -14.53 -8.00
CA LEU A 185 21.06 -13.12 -7.96
C LEU A 185 21.29 -12.43 -9.29
N GLN A 186 22.43 -12.71 -9.97
CA GLN A 186 22.69 -12.21 -11.31
C GLN A 186 21.64 -12.72 -12.31
N ARG A 187 21.26 -13.99 -12.25
CA ARG A 187 20.20 -14.57 -13.09
C ARG A 187 18.86 -13.89 -12.85
N LEU A 188 18.47 -13.71 -11.59
CA LEU A 188 17.22 -13.07 -11.22
C LEU A 188 17.14 -11.62 -11.68
N SER A 189 18.28 -10.89 -11.73
CA SER A 189 18.31 -9.49 -12.20
C SER A 189 17.95 -9.33 -13.68
N HIS A 190 18.00 -10.40 -14.48
CA HIS A 190 17.57 -10.40 -15.87
C HIS A 190 16.07 -10.63 -16.06
N VAL A 191 15.35 -11.00 -14.99
CA VAL A 191 13.88 -11.09 -15.04
C VAL A 191 13.30 -9.67 -15.05
N PRO A 192 12.48 -9.31 -16.04
CA PRO A 192 11.87 -7.98 -16.08
C PRO A 192 11.13 -7.65 -14.78
N GLY A 193 11.38 -6.48 -14.21
CA GLY A 193 10.77 -6.04 -12.95
C GLY A 193 11.47 -6.55 -11.68
N VAL A 194 12.55 -7.30 -11.78
CA VAL A 194 13.34 -7.70 -10.61
C VAL A 194 14.51 -6.75 -10.39
N TYR A 195 14.53 -6.12 -9.22
CA TYR A 195 15.64 -5.28 -8.76
C TYR A 195 16.48 -6.02 -7.72
N VAL A 196 17.77 -6.18 -7.98
CA VAL A 196 18.74 -6.84 -7.08
C VAL A 196 19.71 -5.79 -6.54
N PRO A 197 19.52 -5.28 -5.30
CA PRO A 197 20.30 -4.15 -4.76
C PRO A 197 21.81 -4.38 -4.71
N ALA A 198 22.26 -5.63 -4.52
CA ALA A 198 23.67 -5.99 -4.47
C ALA A 198 24.42 -5.68 -5.78
N LEU A 199 23.70 -5.56 -6.90
CA LEU A 199 24.27 -5.25 -8.21
C LEU A 199 24.36 -3.74 -8.50
N TYR A 200 24.08 -2.87 -7.51
CA TYR A 200 24.13 -1.42 -7.68
C TYR A 200 24.93 -0.77 -6.55
N THR A 201 25.93 0.00 -6.94
CA THR A 201 26.77 0.75 -6.00
C THR A 201 26.25 2.17 -5.84
N PRO A 202 25.89 2.61 -4.63
CA PRO A 202 25.44 3.99 -4.38
C PRO A 202 26.65 4.93 -4.41
N ALA A 203 26.47 6.10 -5.03
CA ALA A 203 27.41 7.22 -4.98
C ALA A 203 26.77 8.36 -4.19
N TYR A 204 27.54 8.95 -3.29
CA TYR A 204 27.11 10.08 -2.46
C TYR A 204 28.06 11.28 -2.66
N ASP A 205 27.54 12.48 -2.55
CA ASP A 205 28.36 13.70 -2.51
C ASP A 205 29.03 13.89 -1.13
N ALA A 206 29.80 14.97 -1.00
CA ALA A 206 30.55 15.29 0.22
C ALA A 206 29.66 15.60 1.44
N VAL A 207 28.39 15.93 1.21
CA VAL A 207 27.40 16.20 2.29
C VAL A 207 26.44 15.03 2.51
N GLY A 208 26.65 13.93 1.78
CA GLY A 208 25.91 12.68 1.96
C GLY A 208 24.61 12.59 1.18
N HIS A 209 24.37 13.41 0.15
CA HIS A 209 23.24 13.19 -0.73
C HIS A 209 23.55 12.09 -1.75
N LEU A 210 22.58 11.23 -2.03
CA LEU A 210 22.69 10.22 -3.07
C LEU A 210 22.73 10.89 -4.44
N THR A 211 23.76 10.62 -5.25
CA THR A 211 23.97 11.20 -6.58
C THR A 211 23.78 10.22 -7.71
N ALA A 212 23.92 8.92 -7.43
CA ALA A 212 23.66 7.86 -8.39
C ALA A 212 23.54 6.48 -7.72
N LEU A 213 22.88 5.55 -8.40
CA LEU A 213 23.00 4.11 -8.18
C LEU A 213 23.63 3.52 -9.45
N LEU A 214 24.90 3.13 -9.36
CA LEU A 214 25.70 2.68 -10.47
C LEU A 214 25.54 1.16 -10.65
N PRO A 215 24.94 0.68 -11.77
CA PRO A 215 24.81 -0.74 -12.02
C PRO A 215 26.17 -1.38 -12.27
N GLN A 216 26.36 -2.59 -11.73
CA GLN A 216 27.50 -3.44 -12.07
C GLN A 216 27.31 -4.07 -13.45
N ALA A 217 28.37 -4.64 -14.01
CA ALA A 217 28.33 -5.29 -15.33
C ALA A 217 27.23 -6.38 -15.36
N GLY A 218 26.33 -6.30 -16.34
CA GLY A 218 25.22 -7.22 -16.52
C GLY A 218 23.94 -6.87 -15.78
N ALA A 219 23.94 -5.86 -14.88
CA ALA A 219 22.71 -5.35 -14.29
C ALA A 219 22.03 -4.31 -15.21
N PRO A 220 20.70 -4.26 -15.27
CA PRO A 220 20.00 -3.25 -16.06
C PRO A 220 20.24 -1.85 -15.49
N SER A 221 20.44 -0.85 -16.35
CA SER A 221 20.63 0.54 -15.92
C SER A 221 19.39 1.14 -15.22
N ARG A 222 18.20 0.63 -15.57
CA ARG A 222 16.91 0.94 -14.94
C ARG A 222 16.05 -0.31 -14.87
N VAL A 223 15.29 -0.44 -13.80
CA VAL A 223 14.36 -1.54 -13.61
C VAL A 223 12.95 -1.06 -13.96
N ALA A 224 12.39 -1.59 -15.05
CA ALA A 224 11.06 -1.23 -15.52
C ALA A 224 9.99 -1.97 -14.72
N ARG A 225 9.03 -1.21 -14.18
CA ARG A 225 7.83 -1.76 -13.53
C ARG A 225 7.07 -2.66 -14.51
N GLN A 226 6.75 -3.87 -14.07
CA GLN A 226 5.88 -4.79 -14.82
C GLN A 226 4.45 -4.73 -14.30
N TRP A 227 3.47 -4.99 -15.17
CA TRP A 227 2.06 -4.94 -14.83
C TRP A 227 1.23 -5.77 -15.81
N VAL A 228 0.10 -6.28 -15.35
CA VAL A 228 -0.84 -7.06 -16.18
C VAL A 228 -1.66 -6.12 -17.04
N GLU A 229 -1.80 -6.42 -18.30
CA GLU A 229 -2.64 -5.63 -19.21
C GLU A 229 -4.12 -6.00 -19.06
N ASP A 230 -4.40 -7.29 -19.13
CA ASP A 230 -5.73 -7.87 -18.97
C ASP A 230 -5.93 -8.40 -17.55
N LEU A 231 -6.76 -7.71 -16.75
CA LEU A 231 -7.07 -8.13 -15.38
C LEU A 231 -7.98 -9.36 -15.35
N ASP A 232 -8.82 -9.56 -16.36
CA ASP A 232 -9.77 -10.68 -16.40
C ASP A 232 -9.07 -12.04 -16.49
N ALA A 233 -7.84 -12.06 -17.04
CA ALA A 233 -7.03 -13.27 -17.10
C ALA A 233 -6.46 -13.72 -15.73
N HIS A 234 -6.57 -12.87 -14.69
CA HIS A 234 -5.98 -13.12 -13.37
C HIS A 234 -7.03 -12.97 -12.27
N PRO A 235 -7.53 -14.07 -11.68
CA PRO A 235 -8.48 -14.02 -10.57
C PRO A 235 -7.98 -13.16 -9.40
N ALA A 236 -8.86 -12.34 -8.83
CA ALA A 236 -8.48 -11.44 -7.73
C ALA A 236 -9.59 -11.32 -6.68
N HIS A 237 -9.71 -12.37 -5.89
CA HIS A 237 -10.68 -12.50 -4.81
C HIS A 237 -10.06 -13.15 -3.56
N THR A 238 -10.80 -13.15 -2.47
CA THR A 238 -10.41 -13.86 -1.24
C THR A 238 -10.29 -15.36 -1.48
N VAL A 239 -9.11 -15.93 -1.26
CA VAL A 239 -8.83 -17.37 -1.42
C VAL A 239 -9.03 -18.12 -0.11
N VAL A 240 -8.47 -17.61 0.98
CA VAL A 240 -8.60 -18.23 2.30
C VAL A 240 -9.65 -17.49 3.11
N ILE A 241 -10.67 -18.21 3.52
CA ILE A 241 -11.80 -17.69 4.30
C ILE A 241 -11.53 -17.88 5.79
N THR A 242 -11.60 -16.78 6.53
CA THR A 242 -11.48 -16.74 7.99
C THR A 242 -12.42 -15.66 8.56
N ASP A 243 -12.78 -15.79 9.84
CA ASP A 243 -13.47 -14.75 10.60
C ASP A 243 -12.49 -13.86 11.40
N ASP A 244 -11.24 -14.34 11.58
CA ASP A 244 -10.16 -13.61 12.25
C ASP A 244 -9.48 -12.66 11.25
N THR A 245 -10.18 -11.60 10.87
CA THR A 245 -9.73 -10.60 9.88
C THR A 245 -10.39 -9.26 10.15
N GLU A 246 -9.73 -8.15 9.80
CA GLU A 246 -10.25 -6.78 9.98
C GLU A 246 -11.58 -6.58 9.25
N PHE A 247 -11.71 -7.19 8.06
CA PHE A 247 -12.91 -7.15 7.26
C PHE A 247 -13.38 -8.60 7.02
N SER A 248 -14.41 -9.04 7.77
CA SER A 248 -15.02 -10.36 7.55
C SER A 248 -15.83 -10.41 6.24
N PHE A 249 -15.16 -10.05 5.11
CA PHE A 249 -15.74 -9.94 3.77
C PHE A 249 -15.09 -10.94 2.82
N TYR A 250 -15.82 -11.30 1.76
CA TYR A 250 -15.22 -11.84 0.57
C TYR A 250 -14.80 -10.68 -0.33
N LEU A 251 -13.50 -10.43 -0.42
CA LEU A 251 -12.95 -9.32 -1.19
C LEU A 251 -12.92 -9.67 -2.67
N ILE A 252 -13.31 -8.73 -3.52
CA ILE A 252 -13.25 -8.83 -4.99
C ILE A 252 -12.64 -7.54 -5.54
N GLU A 253 -11.62 -7.66 -6.39
CA GLU A 253 -11.03 -6.51 -7.10
C GLU A 253 -11.90 -6.13 -8.29
N THR A 254 -12.35 -4.87 -8.36
CA THR A 254 -13.13 -4.35 -9.50
C THR A 254 -12.24 -3.64 -10.52
N ALA A 255 -11.18 -3.01 -10.05
CA ALA A 255 -10.29 -2.20 -10.87
C ALA A 255 -8.93 -2.03 -10.22
N ARG A 256 -7.89 -1.83 -11.02
CA ARG A 256 -6.53 -1.55 -10.57
C ARG A 256 -6.01 -0.26 -11.19
N GLY A 257 -5.39 0.60 -10.36
CA GLY A 257 -4.94 1.93 -10.73
C GLY A 257 -6.04 2.99 -10.64
N CYS A 258 -5.67 4.25 -10.89
CA CYS A 258 -6.59 5.39 -10.84
C CYS A 258 -6.24 6.42 -11.91
N GLY A 259 -7.25 6.93 -12.62
CA GLY A 259 -7.11 7.94 -13.66
C GLY A 259 -7.20 9.39 -13.19
N ARG A 260 -7.32 9.65 -11.87
CA ARG A 260 -7.72 10.97 -11.33
C ARG A 260 -6.60 11.99 -11.16
N HIS A 261 -5.34 11.62 -11.21
CA HIS A 261 -4.19 12.53 -11.10
C HIS A 261 -4.11 13.38 -9.82
N CYS A 262 -4.64 12.89 -8.67
CA CYS A 262 -4.42 13.58 -7.39
C CYS A 262 -2.91 13.63 -7.09
N ARG A 263 -2.34 14.83 -6.89
CA ARG A 263 -0.89 15.09 -6.90
C ARG A 263 -0.14 14.53 -5.69
N PHE A 264 -0.84 14.09 -4.65
CA PHE A 264 -0.28 13.45 -3.46
C PHE A 264 -0.38 11.92 -3.49
N CYS A 265 -1.20 11.35 -4.39
CA CYS A 265 -1.66 9.97 -4.25
C CYS A 265 -0.83 9.00 -5.09
N MET A 266 -0.15 8.05 -4.44
CA MET A 266 0.64 7.00 -5.10
C MET A 266 -0.17 6.16 -6.07
N ALA A 267 -1.41 5.76 -5.71
CA ALA A 267 -2.27 4.91 -6.54
C ALA A 267 -2.54 5.50 -7.93
N GLY A 268 -2.58 6.84 -8.03
CA GLY A 268 -2.76 7.57 -9.28
C GLY A 268 -1.52 7.58 -10.18
N TYR A 269 -0.36 7.12 -9.71
CA TYR A 269 0.90 7.15 -10.47
C TYR A 269 1.50 5.76 -10.63
N CYS A 270 1.66 5.01 -9.55
CA CYS A 270 2.39 3.75 -9.57
C CYS A 270 1.58 2.57 -10.14
N PHE A 271 0.26 2.66 -10.16
CA PHE A 271 -0.61 1.63 -10.77
C PHE A 271 -1.24 2.09 -12.10
N ARG A 272 -0.62 3.03 -12.80
CA ARG A 272 -1.03 3.41 -14.15
C ARG A 272 -0.72 2.30 -15.14
N ARG A 273 -1.57 2.15 -16.13
CA ARG A 273 -2.84 2.83 -16.44
C ARG A 273 -3.98 2.28 -15.56
N PRO A 274 -5.12 3.00 -15.37
CA PRO A 274 -6.31 2.41 -14.77
C PRO A 274 -6.86 1.30 -15.70
N ARG A 275 -7.24 0.18 -15.09
CA ARG A 275 -7.81 -0.99 -15.77
C ARG A 275 -8.98 -1.49 -14.95
N ASN A 276 -10.08 -1.84 -15.60
CA ASN A 276 -11.26 -2.40 -14.97
C ASN A 276 -11.39 -3.89 -15.32
N ARG A 277 -11.92 -4.67 -14.40
CA ARG A 277 -12.40 -6.00 -14.70
C ARG A 277 -13.76 -5.90 -15.37
N SER A 278 -14.07 -6.85 -16.26
CA SER A 278 -15.40 -6.93 -16.84
C SER A 278 -16.43 -7.31 -15.77
N LEU A 279 -17.65 -6.81 -15.94
CA LEU A 279 -18.76 -7.13 -15.04
C LEU A 279 -18.98 -8.65 -14.98
N ALA A 280 -18.87 -9.35 -16.10
CA ALA A 280 -19.07 -10.79 -16.18
C ALA A 280 -18.10 -11.61 -15.30
N VAL A 281 -16.81 -11.20 -15.24
CA VAL A 281 -15.80 -11.84 -14.37
C VAL A 281 -16.14 -11.57 -12.91
N ILE A 282 -16.45 -10.32 -12.56
CA ILE A 282 -16.81 -9.96 -11.18
C ILE A 282 -18.08 -10.71 -10.74
N GLU A 283 -19.09 -10.83 -11.58
CA GLU A 283 -20.31 -11.61 -11.27
C GLU A 283 -20.03 -13.10 -11.09
N GLY A 284 -19.02 -13.65 -11.79
CA GLY A 284 -18.51 -14.99 -11.54
C GLY A 284 -17.98 -15.12 -10.10
N GLU A 285 -17.10 -14.22 -9.69
CA GLU A 285 -16.53 -14.20 -8.35
C GLU A 285 -17.59 -13.92 -7.24
N VAL A 286 -18.63 -13.12 -7.56
CA VAL A 286 -19.78 -12.91 -6.66
C VAL A 286 -20.55 -14.21 -6.43
N ARG A 287 -20.78 -15.00 -7.49
CA ARG A 287 -21.43 -16.34 -7.36
C ARG A 287 -20.59 -17.33 -6.54
N ASP A 288 -19.26 -17.29 -6.69
CA ASP A 288 -18.36 -18.13 -5.87
C ASP A 288 -18.48 -17.76 -4.39
N ALA A 289 -18.63 -16.46 -4.07
CA ALA A 289 -18.81 -15.98 -2.71
C ALA A 289 -20.08 -16.52 -2.02
N LEU A 290 -21.13 -16.90 -2.77
CA LEU A 290 -22.36 -17.48 -2.23
C LEU A 290 -22.09 -18.73 -1.36
N SER A 291 -21.14 -19.57 -1.79
CA SER A 291 -20.77 -20.80 -1.08
C SER A 291 -20.19 -20.52 0.32
N TYR A 292 -19.71 -19.32 0.56
CA TYR A 292 -19.08 -18.90 1.83
C TYR A 292 -20.02 -18.09 2.72
N GLY A 293 -21.15 -17.57 2.17
CA GLY A 293 -22.13 -16.76 2.90
C GLY A 293 -21.56 -15.46 3.45
N LYS A 294 -20.53 -14.89 2.79
CA LYS A 294 -19.85 -13.67 3.21
C LYS A 294 -20.39 -12.43 2.51
N LYS A 295 -20.30 -11.31 3.21
CA LYS A 295 -20.50 -9.99 2.62
C LYS A 295 -19.40 -9.69 1.59
N ILE A 296 -19.75 -9.10 0.44
CA ILE A 296 -18.78 -8.71 -0.58
C ILE A 296 -18.07 -7.42 -0.18
N GLY A 297 -16.75 -7.42 -0.21
CA GLY A 297 -15.91 -6.23 -0.10
C GLY A 297 -15.36 -5.85 -1.47
N LEU A 298 -15.87 -4.78 -2.08
CA LEU A 298 -15.36 -4.31 -3.36
C LEU A 298 -14.06 -3.54 -3.18
N MET A 299 -13.01 -3.96 -3.91
CA MET A 299 -11.67 -3.41 -3.84
C MET A 299 -11.28 -2.70 -5.13
N GLY A 300 -10.70 -1.51 -4.99
CA GLY A 300 -10.21 -0.68 -6.10
C GLY A 300 -9.83 0.72 -5.61
N ALA A 301 -9.01 1.43 -6.38
CA ALA A 301 -8.53 2.76 -5.99
C ALA A 301 -9.63 3.85 -5.99
N ALA A 302 -10.68 3.66 -6.78
CA ALA A 302 -11.82 4.56 -6.86
C ALA A 302 -13.06 3.75 -7.31
N ILE A 303 -13.69 3.05 -6.38
CA ILE A 303 -14.82 2.13 -6.67
C ILE A 303 -15.98 2.84 -7.36
N SER A 304 -16.32 4.07 -6.93
CA SER A 304 -17.38 4.87 -7.55
C SER A 304 -17.08 5.32 -9.00
N ASP A 305 -15.85 5.14 -9.48
CA ASP A 305 -15.48 5.40 -10.87
C ASP A 305 -15.60 4.15 -11.77
N TYR A 306 -15.95 2.99 -11.21
CA TYR A 306 -16.16 1.78 -12.00
C TYR A 306 -17.36 1.98 -12.94
N PRO A 307 -17.19 1.81 -14.28
CA PRO A 307 -18.23 2.19 -15.25
C PRO A 307 -19.57 1.52 -15.05
N GLU A 308 -19.56 0.25 -14.59
CA GLU A 308 -20.77 -0.56 -14.42
C GLU A 308 -21.16 -0.72 -12.94
N ILE A 309 -20.80 0.25 -12.08
CA ILE A 309 -21.00 0.15 -10.63
C ILE A 309 -22.46 -0.11 -10.24
N ASP A 310 -23.40 0.57 -10.91
CA ASP A 310 -24.83 0.41 -10.61
C ASP A 310 -25.36 -0.98 -11.02
N ALA A 311 -24.88 -1.53 -12.13
CA ALA A 311 -25.21 -2.89 -12.55
C ALA A 311 -24.64 -3.92 -11.57
N LEU A 312 -23.39 -3.75 -11.16
CA LEU A 312 -22.74 -4.59 -10.16
C LEU A 312 -23.47 -4.57 -8.81
N CYS A 313 -23.91 -3.39 -8.35
CA CYS A 313 -24.69 -3.25 -7.12
C CYS A 313 -26.00 -4.07 -7.20
N ARG A 314 -26.74 -3.96 -8.30
CA ARG A 314 -27.97 -4.74 -8.52
C ARG A 314 -27.70 -6.24 -8.57
N SER A 315 -26.62 -6.65 -9.24
CA SER A 315 -26.22 -8.07 -9.32
C SER A 315 -25.95 -8.66 -7.94
N ILE A 316 -25.13 -7.99 -7.11
CA ILE A 316 -24.82 -8.45 -5.75
C ILE A 316 -26.06 -8.57 -4.88
N LEU A 317 -26.93 -7.55 -4.88
CA LEU A 317 -28.17 -7.59 -4.10
C LEU A 317 -29.17 -8.62 -4.65
N GLY A 318 -29.22 -8.81 -5.98
CA GLY A 318 -30.05 -9.81 -6.65
C GLY A 318 -29.70 -11.24 -6.24
N GLU A 319 -28.44 -11.53 -5.96
CA GLU A 319 -27.97 -12.80 -5.41
C GLU A 319 -28.22 -12.93 -3.89
N GLY A 320 -28.88 -11.98 -3.26
CA GLY A 320 -29.16 -11.97 -1.81
C GLY A 320 -27.94 -11.67 -0.94
N LEU A 321 -26.84 -11.21 -1.52
CA LEU A 321 -25.62 -10.83 -0.80
C LEU A 321 -25.68 -9.35 -0.39
N SER A 322 -24.87 -8.98 0.59
CA SER A 322 -24.62 -7.59 0.97
C SER A 322 -23.22 -7.16 0.55
N MET A 323 -23.01 -5.85 0.42
CA MET A 323 -21.73 -5.31 -0.06
C MET A 323 -21.17 -4.21 0.86
N SER A 324 -19.89 -3.95 0.70
CA SER A 324 -19.17 -2.88 1.41
C SER A 324 -18.11 -2.27 0.51
N VAL A 325 -17.83 -1.00 0.71
CA VAL A 325 -16.71 -0.27 0.11
C VAL A 325 -16.07 0.62 1.18
N ALA A 326 -14.77 0.91 1.04
CA ALA A 326 -14.02 1.64 2.07
C ALA A 326 -14.34 3.15 2.07
N SER A 327 -14.39 3.79 0.91
CA SER A 327 -14.65 5.23 0.76
C SER A 327 -15.08 5.56 -0.65
N PHE A 328 -15.65 6.76 -0.79
CA PHE A 328 -16.17 7.27 -2.07
C PHE A 328 -15.51 8.57 -2.47
N ARG A 329 -15.51 8.80 -3.77
CA ARG A 329 -15.34 10.14 -4.31
C ARG A 329 -16.71 10.81 -4.41
N ALA A 330 -16.84 12.01 -3.87
CA ALA A 330 -18.13 12.74 -3.85
C ALA A 330 -18.64 13.08 -5.26
N ASP A 331 -17.74 13.24 -6.23
CA ASP A 331 -18.06 13.61 -7.61
C ASP A 331 -18.49 12.43 -8.51
N SER A 332 -18.42 11.18 -8.01
CA SER A 332 -18.81 9.98 -8.75
C SER A 332 -19.74 9.04 -7.98
N VAL A 333 -20.25 9.48 -6.84
CA VAL A 333 -21.26 8.72 -6.06
C VAL A 333 -22.60 8.74 -6.79
N THR A 334 -23.17 7.54 -7.03
CA THR A 334 -24.50 7.38 -7.64
C THR A 334 -25.55 7.11 -6.55
N LYS A 335 -26.81 7.40 -6.87
CA LYS A 335 -27.95 7.08 -6.01
C LYS A 335 -28.05 5.56 -5.78
N GLU A 336 -27.94 4.77 -6.83
CA GLU A 336 -27.99 3.30 -6.79
C GLU A 336 -26.93 2.71 -5.84
N LEU A 337 -25.68 3.21 -5.93
CA LEU A 337 -24.60 2.77 -5.07
C LEU A 337 -24.92 3.05 -3.60
N VAL A 338 -25.39 4.26 -3.26
CA VAL A 338 -25.71 4.65 -1.88
C VAL A 338 -26.89 3.83 -1.32
N GLU A 339 -27.95 3.64 -2.10
CA GLU A 339 -29.11 2.83 -1.72
C GLU A 339 -28.73 1.37 -1.52
N SER A 340 -27.90 0.80 -2.38
CA SER A 340 -27.40 -0.59 -2.28
C SER A 340 -26.54 -0.79 -1.04
N LEU A 341 -25.73 0.18 -0.68
CA LEU A 341 -24.92 0.14 0.53
C LEU A 341 -25.76 0.29 1.79
N ALA A 342 -26.78 1.15 1.75
CA ALA A 342 -27.75 1.28 2.84
C ALA A 342 -28.50 -0.04 3.06
N ALA A 343 -28.99 -0.67 2.00
CA ALA A 343 -29.62 -2.00 2.03
C ALA A 343 -28.66 -3.07 2.60
N SER A 344 -27.36 -2.91 2.34
CA SER A 344 -26.28 -3.76 2.90
C SER A 344 -25.90 -3.42 4.34
N GLY A 345 -26.59 -2.47 4.97
CA GLY A 345 -26.41 -2.10 6.37
C GLY A 345 -25.31 -1.06 6.64
N LEU A 346 -24.87 -0.29 5.63
CA LEU A 346 -23.93 0.82 5.83
C LEU A 346 -24.52 1.86 6.77
N LYS A 347 -23.75 2.27 7.79
CA LYS A 347 -24.19 3.26 8.79
C LYS A 347 -23.50 4.61 8.63
N THR A 348 -22.36 4.66 7.93
CA THR A 348 -21.54 5.86 7.78
C THR A 348 -21.09 6.00 6.34
N LEU A 349 -21.41 7.10 5.68
CA LEU A 349 -20.91 7.44 4.36
C LEU A 349 -19.56 8.15 4.51
N THR A 350 -18.50 7.54 3.93
CA THR A 350 -17.14 8.08 4.03
C THR A 350 -16.74 8.75 2.72
N ILE A 351 -16.40 10.04 2.79
CA ILE A 351 -16.08 10.90 1.65
C ILE A 351 -14.69 11.49 1.85
N ALA A 352 -13.92 11.63 0.78
CA ALA A 352 -12.55 12.10 0.82
C ALA A 352 -12.36 13.43 0.05
N PRO A 353 -12.81 14.60 0.55
CA PRO A 353 -12.50 15.88 -0.06
C PRO A 353 -11.02 16.27 0.05
N GLU A 354 -10.31 15.76 1.05
CA GLU A 354 -8.92 15.96 1.43
C GLU A 354 -8.60 17.38 1.90
N ALA A 355 -9.28 18.42 1.42
CA ALA A 355 -9.06 19.80 1.80
C ALA A 355 -10.38 20.59 1.93
N GLY A 356 -10.39 21.58 2.84
CA GLY A 356 -11.55 22.43 3.09
C GLY A 356 -11.78 23.46 2.00
N SER A 357 -10.72 24.10 1.49
CA SER A 357 -10.82 25.16 0.51
C SER A 357 -10.83 24.63 -0.94
N ALA A 358 -11.54 25.33 -1.83
CA ALA A 358 -11.50 25.06 -3.27
C ALA A 358 -10.08 25.24 -3.82
N ARG A 359 -9.33 26.22 -3.29
CA ARG A 359 -7.94 26.49 -3.64
C ARG A 359 -7.07 25.24 -3.38
N MET A 360 -7.13 24.68 -2.18
CA MET A 360 -6.32 23.49 -1.87
C MET A 360 -6.78 22.25 -2.63
N ARG A 361 -8.07 22.08 -2.88
CA ARG A 361 -8.54 21.02 -3.77
C ARG A 361 -8.00 21.15 -5.21
N ALA A 362 -7.80 22.41 -5.70
CA ALA A 362 -7.14 22.66 -6.98
C ALA A 362 -5.63 22.37 -6.92
N VAL A 363 -4.92 22.78 -5.85
CA VAL A 363 -3.51 22.46 -5.62
C VAL A 363 -3.27 20.96 -5.73
N ILE A 364 -4.04 20.16 -5.03
CA ILE A 364 -3.91 18.69 -5.00
C ILE A 364 -4.56 17.99 -6.19
N ASN A 365 -5.18 18.72 -7.10
CA ASN A 365 -5.94 18.21 -8.24
C ASN A 365 -7.00 17.17 -7.83
N LYS A 366 -7.76 17.45 -6.77
CA LYS A 366 -8.78 16.50 -6.28
C LYS A 366 -9.99 16.41 -7.20
N GLY A 367 -10.36 17.50 -7.89
CA GLY A 367 -11.49 17.58 -8.81
C GLY A 367 -12.86 17.50 -8.13
N ILE A 368 -12.92 17.58 -6.79
CA ILE A 368 -14.17 17.61 -6.03
C ILE A 368 -14.55 19.07 -5.74
N GLU A 369 -15.74 19.47 -6.15
CA GLU A 369 -16.33 20.75 -5.82
C GLU A 369 -17.20 20.63 -4.56
N GLU A 370 -17.52 21.75 -3.94
CA GLU A 370 -18.23 21.75 -2.66
C GLU A 370 -19.64 21.18 -2.78
N HIS A 371 -20.35 21.50 -3.88
CA HIS A 371 -21.71 20.99 -4.09
C HIS A 371 -21.78 19.45 -4.10
N HIS A 372 -20.71 18.74 -4.55
CA HIS A 372 -20.67 17.28 -4.51
C HIS A 372 -20.75 16.74 -3.08
N LEU A 373 -20.21 17.47 -2.08
CA LEU A 373 -20.27 17.07 -0.67
C LEU A 373 -21.68 17.20 -0.14
N PHE A 374 -22.38 18.29 -0.46
CA PHE A 374 -23.79 18.49 -0.06
C PHE A 374 -24.71 17.48 -0.76
N THR A 375 -24.50 17.21 -2.05
CA THR A 375 -25.22 16.16 -2.78
C THR A 375 -25.03 14.78 -2.14
N SER A 376 -23.82 14.48 -1.66
CA SER A 376 -23.55 13.22 -0.92
C SER A 376 -24.36 13.13 0.39
N VAL A 377 -24.59 14.27 1.06
CA VAL A 377 -25.47 14.32 2.25
C VAL A 377 -26.92 14.08 1.83
N ASP A 378 -27.40 14.68 0.74
CA ASP A 378 -28.76 14.44 0.23
C ASP A 378 -28.99 12.96 -0.09
N LEU A 379 -28.06 12.32 -0.81
CA LEU A 379 -28.13 10.89 -1.14
C LEU A 379 -28.12 10.02 0.11
N GLY A 380 -27.23 10.32 1.07
CA GLY A 380 -27.16 9.59 2.33
C GLY A 380 -28.43 9.74 3.16
N ALA A 381 -28.96 10.96 3.28
CA ALA A 381 -30.22 11.25 3.99
C ALA A 381 -31.40 10.49 3.39
N ALA A 382 -31.52 10.52 2.07
CA ALA A 382 -32.57 9.79 1.33
C ALA A 382 -32.50 8.27 1.55
N ALA A 383 -31.27 7.73 1.68
CA ALA A 383 -31.01 6.31 1.96
C ALA A 383 -30.96 5.97 3.48
N HIS A 384 -31.32 6.90 4.36
CA HIS A 384 -31.28 6.74 5.82
C HIS A 384 -29.89 6.47 6.41
N ILE A 385 -28.82 6.85 5.71
CA ILE A 385 -27.45 6.87 6.25
C ILE A 385 -27.24 8.20 6.97
N LEU A 386 -27.18 8.17 8.28
CA LEU A 386 -27.23 9.37 9.12
C LEU A 386 -25.86 9.88 9.59
N ASN A 387 -24.80 9.05 9.47
CA ASN A 387 -23.45 9.42 9.84
C ASN A 387 -22.60 9.67 8.60
N PHE A 388 -21.70 10.66 8.71
CA PHE A 388 -20.76 10.99 7.64
C PHE A 388 -19.35 11.06 8.21
N LYS A 389 -18.38 10.64 7.39
CA LYS A 389 -16.95 10.74 7.71
C LYS A 389 -16.23 11.45 6.58
N LEU A 390 -15.43 12.44 6.91
CA LEU A 390 -14.59 13.16 5.96
C LEU A 390 -13.12 12.79 6.20
N TYR A 391 -12.41 12.41 5.14
CA TYR A 391 -10.95 12.37 5.15
C TYR A 391 -10.41 13.74 4.78
N ILE A 392 -9.54 14.27 5.64
CA ILE A 392 -8.89 15.58 5.50
C ILE A 392 -7.38 15.38 5.66
N MET A 393 -6.60 16.03 4.80
CA MET A 393 -5.15 16.16 4.96
C MET A 393 -4.79 17.56 5.41
N VAL A 394 -3.74 17.66 6.24
CA VAL A 394 -3.16 18.93 6.71
C VAL A 394 -1.65 18.90 6.54
N GLY A 395 -1.05 20.09 6.43
CA GLY A 395 0.37 20.21 6.08
C GLY A 395 0.67 19.93 4.61
N LEU A 396 -0.33 20.10 3.76
CA LEU A 396 -0.18 19.99 2.31
C LEU A 396 0.77 21.07 1.77
N PRO A 397 1.46 20.81 0.65
CA PRO A 397 2.23 21.85 -0.04
C PRO A 397 1.37 23.08 -0.33
N PHE A 398 1.93 24.27 -0.10
CA PHE A 398 1.27 25.57 -0.31
C PHE A 398 0.05 25.85 0.58
N GLU A 399 -0.17 25.06 1.65
CA GLU A 399 -1.25 25.27 2.61
C GLU A 399 -1.02 26.53 3.45
N ALA A 400 -2.02 27.38 3.54
CA ALA A 400 -2.05 28.59 4.34
C ALA A 400 -3.04 28.47 5.53
N ASP A 401 -3.05 29.45 6.42
CA ASP A 401 -3.94 29.44 7.58
C ASP A 401 -5.42 29.54 7.20
N GLU A 402 -5.70 30.25 6.10
CA GLU A 402 -7.04 30.39 5.52
C GLU A 402 -7.59 29.04 5.03
N ASP A 403 -6.73 28.11 4.60
CA ASP A 403 -7.15 26.78 4.20
C ASP A 403 -7.58 25.92 5.39
N ILE A 404 -6.91 26.14 6.55
CA ILE A 404 -7.32 25.49 7.81
C ILE A 404 -8.65 26.05 8.29
N ASP A 405 -8.86 27.38 8.18
CA ASP A 405 -10.16 27.99 8.48
C ASP A 405 -11.27 27.47 7.56
N ALA A 406 -10.95 27.24 6.30
CA ALA A 406 -11.89 26.65 5.35
C ALA A 406 -12.28 25.21 5.72
N ILE A 407 -11.41 24.42 6.39
CA ILE A 407 -11.80 23.11 6.94
C ILE A 407 -12.85 23.28 8.03
N ILE A 408 -12.66 24.24 8.92
CA ILE A 408 -13.58 24.55 10.02
C ILE A 408 -14.94 24.99 9.46
N ASP A 409 -14.94 25.98 8.56
CA ASP A 409 -16.14 26.53 7.93
C ASP A 409 -16.93 25.45 7.17
N LEU A 410 -16.27 24.70 6.27
CA LEU A 410 -16.90 23.61 5.53
C LEU A 410 -17.54 22.57 6.47
N THR A 411 -16.83 22.20 7.54
CA THR A 411 -17.33 21.21 8.50
C THR A 411 -18.58 21.70 9.22
N GLN A 412 -18.60 22.97 9.64
CA GLN A 412 -19.74 23.57 10.33
C GLN A 412 -20.94 23.71 9.40
N ARG A 413 -20.74 24.18 8.16
CA ARG A 413 -21.80 24.30 7.16
C ARG A 413 -22.38 22.93 6.78
N LEU A 414 -21.53 21.94 6.58
CA LEU A 414 -21.96 20.58 6.27
C LEU A 414 -22.77 19.97 7.43
N ARG A 415 -22.32 20.22 8.69
CA ARG A 415 -23.06 19.77 9.87
C ARG A 415 -24.45 20.44 9.96
N SER A 416 -24.53 21.75 9.74
CA SER A 416 -25.80 22.48 9.71
C SER A 416 -26.74 21.92 8.64
N TYR A 417 -26.21 21.68 7.44
CA TYR A 417 -26.96 21.07 6.33
C TYR A 417 -27.46 19.66 6.67
N MET A 418 -26.62 18.84 7.32
CA MET A 418 -27.05 17.53 7.82
C MET A 418 -28.21 17.63 8.81
N ASP A 419 -28.21 18.65 9.70
CA ASP A 419 -29.30 18.89 10.64
C ASP A 419 -30.59 19.31 9.90
N GLU A 420 -30.49 20.17 8.88
CA GLU A 420 -31.64 20.57 8.02
C GLU A 420 -32.25 19.36 7.28
N LYS A 421 -31.42 18.43 6.82
CA LYS A 421 -31.85 17.17 6.18
C LYS A 421 -32.29 16.08 7.16
N GLY A 422 -32.34 16.36 8.45
CA GLY A 422 -32.75 15.41 9.48
C GLY A 422 -31.73 14.34 9.82
N CYS A 423 -30.48 14.45 9.36
CA CYS A 423 -29.39 13.55 9.70
C CYS A 423 -28.91 13.75 11.13
N ARG A 424 -29.49 13.01 12.08
CA ARG A 424 -29.23 13.17 13.53
C ARG A 424 -27.92 12.51 13.99
N GLY A 425 -27.18 11.82 13.10
CA GLY A 425 -25.91 11.14 13.38
C GLY A 425 -24.73 12.10 13.51
N THR A 426 -23.53 11.55 13.53
CA THR A 426 -22.27 12.28 13.70
C THR A 426 -21.66 12.66 12.36
N LEU A 427 -20.93 13.78 12.33
CA LEU A 427 -19.97 14.13 11.29
C LEU A 427 -18.56 13.91 11.87
N THR A 428 -17.84 12.94 11.35
CA THR A 428 -16.48 12.60 11.80
C THR A 428 -15.45 13.12 10.81
N LEU A 429 -14.45 13.85 11.30
CA LEU A 429 -13.26 14.19 10.52
C LEU A 429 -12.12 13.25 10.90
N SER A 430 -11.51 12.60 9.91
CA SER A 430 -10.23 11.90 10.03
C SER A 430 -9.17 12.78 9.41
N VAL A 431 -8.32 13.37 10.25
CA VAL A 431 -7.33 14.38 9.85
C VAL A 431 -5.95 13.76 9.86
N ASN A 432 -5.30 13.71 8.69
CA ASN A 432 -4.03 13.05 8.46
C ASN A 432 -2.97 14.08 8.07
N PRO A 433 -1.78 14.07 8.70
CA PRO A 433 -0.65 14.85 8.21
C PRO A 433 -0.21 14.38 6.81
N PHE A 434 0.15 15.33 5.96
CA PHE A 434 0.71 15.02 4.64
C PHE A 434 2.06 14.30 4.77
N VAL A 435 2.20 13.20 4.03
CA VAL A 435 3.45 12.44 3.87
C VAL A 435 3.83 12.47 2.39
N PRO A 436 4.96 13.09 2.01
CA PRO A 436 5.43 13.10 0.64
C PRO A 436 5.82 11.68 0.20
N LYS A 437 5.32 11.27 -0.96
CA LYS A 437 5.52 9.92 -1.48
C LYS A 437 6.32 9.92 -2.77
N PRO A 438 7.19 8.91 -2.98
CA PRO A 438 7.89 8.69 -4.24
C PRO A 438 6.93 8.64 -5.44
N PHE A 439 7.42 9.00 -6.61
CA PHE A 439 6.68 8.99 -7.87
C PHE A 439 5.36 9.78 -7.86
N THR A 440 5.23 10.76 -6.96
CA THR A 440 4.13 11.72 -6.99
C THR A 440 4.67 13.12 -7.32
N PRO A 441 3.83 14.03 -7.86
CA PRO A 441 4.23 15.43 -8.05
C PRO A 441 4.76 16.12 -6.80
N PHE A 442 4.38 15.65 -5.61
CA PHE A 442 4.81 16.20 -4.33
C PHE A 442 6.01 15.48 -3.69
N GLN A 443 6.69 14.60 -4.43
CA GLN A 443 7.86 13.87 -3.94
C GLN A 443 9.03 14.77 -3.50
N TRP A 444 9.14 16.00 -4.06
CA TRP A 444 10.18 16.96 -3.73
C TRP A 444 9.85 17.84 -2.51
N MET A 445 8.60 17.78 -2.03
CA MET A 445 8.14 18.67 -0.98
C MET A 445 8.61 18.23 0.40
N ALA A 446 8.78 19.21 1.31
CA ALA A 446 9.05 18.92 2.71
C ALA A 446 7.86 18.17 3.34
N ALA A 447 8.16 17.28 4.30
CA ALA A 447 7.15 16.72 5.17
C ALA A 447 6.57 17.82 6.09
N ALA A 448 5.33 17.64 6.53
CA ALA A 448 4.69 18.58 7.43
C ALA A 448 5.48 18.76 8.73
N GLU A 449 5.79 20.02 9.07
CA GLU A 449 6.53 20.34 10.29
C GLU A 449 5.68 20.02 11.53
N LYS A 450 6.26 19.28 12.49
CA LYS A 450 5.53 18.84 13.69
C LYS A 450 4.89 19.99 14.46
N LYS A 451 5.62 21.09 14.68
CA LYS A 451 5.12 22.27 15.41
C LYS A 451 3.90 22.88 14.72
N ARG A 452 3.94 22.96 13.38
CA ARG A 452 2.81 23.42 12.57
C ARG A 452 1.62 22.46 12.74
N MET A 453 1.84 21.15 12.67
CA MET A 453 0.79 20.16 12.82
C MET A 453 0.14 20.22 14.20
N ASP A 454 0.94 20.32 15.27
CA ASP A 454 0.41 20.46 16.63
C ASP A 454 -0.49 21.72 16.77
N ALA A 455 -0.09 22.84 16.13
CA ALA A 455 -0.89 24.07 16.13
C ALA A 455 -2.21 23.91 15.34
N VAL A 456 -2.17 23.28 14.17
CA VAL A 456 -3.36 22.99 13.34
C VAL A 456 -4.33 22.09 14.09
N MET A 457 -3.83 20.98 14.68
CA MET A 457 -4.66 20.04 15.45
C MET A 457 -5.34 20.74 16.62
N LYS A 458 -4.62 21.61 17.35
CA LYS A 458 -5.20 22.41 18.44
C LYS A 458 -6.29 23.36 17.94
N ARG A 459 -6.04 24.06 16.80
CA ARG A 459 -7.02 24.98 16.20
C ARG A 459 -8.30 24.26 15.79
N LEU A 460 -8.20 23.14 15.07
CA LEU A 460 -9.34 22.33 14.65
C LEU A 460 -10.13 21.82 15.87
N THR A 461 -9.43 21.30 16.89
CA THR A 461 -10.06 20.81 18.12
C THR A 461 -10.84 21.93 18.82
N GLN A 462 -10.22 23.12 19.01
CA GLN A 462 -10.88 24.23 19.71
C GLN A 462 -12.10 24.75 18.98
N ALA A 463 -12.06 24.82 17.64
CA ALA A 463 -13.16 25.32 16.83
C ALA A 463 -14.33 24.33 16.73
N LEU A 464 -14.04 23.01 16.62
CA LEU A 464 -15.05 22.00 16.29
C LEU A 464 -15.60 21.27 17.53
N SER A 465 -14.88 21.20 18.66
CA SER A 465 -15.31 20.52 19.88
C SER A 465 -16.56 21.11 20.54
N ARG A 466 -16.92 22.35 20.18
CA ARG A 466 -18.14 23.01 20.67
C ARG A 466 -19.44 22.36 20.15
N HIS A 467 -19.35 21.62 19.05
CA HIS A 467 -20.50 20.95 18.43
C HIS A 467 -20.50 19.46 18.79
N LYS A 468 -21.43 19.02 19.65
CA LYS A 468 -21.50 17.64 20.19
C LYS A 468 -21.57 16.52 19.14
N LYS A 469 -22.01 16.83 17.92
CA LYS A 469 -22.14 15.86 16.82
C LYS A 469 -20.98 15.92 15.81
N ILE A 470 -19.94 16.72 16.08
CA ILE A 470 -18.71 16.72 15.30
C ILE A 470 -17.64 16.00 16.11
N VAL A 471 -17.02 15.00 15.50
CA VAL A 471 -15.94 14.21 16.09
C VAL A 471 -14.69 14.40 15.23
N VAL A 472 -13.54 14.66 15.83
CA VAL A 472 -12.28 14.83 15.10
C VAL A 472 -11.28 13.79 15.60
N HIS A 473 -10.79 12.97 14.68
CA HIS A 473 -9.70 12.03 14.91
C HIS A 473 -8.46 12.52 14.16
N PHE A 474 -7.32 12.42 14.82
CA PHE A 474 -6.03 12.83 14.25
C PHE A 474 -5.07 11.65 14.20
N GLU A 475 -4.42 11.50 13.05
CA GLU A 475 -3.24 10.65 12.97
C GLU A 475 -2.03 11.33 13.60
N SER A 476 -1.09 10.52 14.06
CA SER A 476 0.08 10.98 14.81
C SER A 476 1.08 11.76 13.94
N PRO A 477 1.34 13.05 14.19
CA PRO A 477 2.39 13.78 13.48
C PRO A 477 3.80 13.17 13.65
N LYS A 478 4.05 12.47 14.77
CA LYS A 478 5.32 11.78 15.00
C LYS A 478 5.46 10.57 14.08
N GLU A 479 4.40 9.79 13.92
CA GLU A 479 4.40 8.65 13.00
C GLU A 479 4.49 9.10 11.55
N ALA A 480 3.78 10.17 11.16
CA ALA A 480 3.88 10.76 9.83
C ALA A 480 5.32 11.22 9.49
N ARG A 481 6.08 11.75 10.48
CA ARG A 481 7.50 12.08 10.29
C ARG A 481 8.34 10.83 10.03
N VAL A 482 8.18 9.79 10.86
CA VAL A 482 8.88 8.51 10.66
C VAL A 482 8.52 7.92 9.29
N GLN A 483 7.25 7.89 8.96
CA GLN A 483 6.79 7.41 7.65
C GLN A 483 7.40 8.20 6.49
N SER A 484 7.55 9.53 6.64
CA SER A 484 8.20 10.38 5.63
C SER A 484 9.68 10.05 5.45
N ILE A 485 10.39 9.73 6.53
CA ILE A 485 11.79 9.28 6.48
C ILE A 485 11.88 7.94 5.74
N LEU A 486 11.04 6.98 6.12
CA LEU A 486 11.04 5.65 5.51
C LEU A 486 10.62 5.68 4.03
N ALA A 487 9.61 6.49 3.68
CA ALA A 487 9.14 6.63 2.30
C ALA A 487 10.20 7.20 1.35
N ARG A 488 11.08 8.08 1.85
CA ARG A 488 12.07 8.82 1.04
C ARG A 488 13.52 8.45 1.33
N GLY A 489 13.73 7.50 2.23
CA GLY A 489 15.06 7.07 2.65
C GLY A 489 15.85 6.35 1.57
N ASP A 490 17.13 6.18 1.85
CA ASP A 490 18.05 5.37 1.07
C ASP A 490 18.60 4.20 1.93
N ARG A 491 19.45 3.35 1.34
CA ARG A 491 19.94 2.10 1.97
C ARG A 491 20.75 2.31 3.26
N ARG A 492 21.19 3.52 3.57
CA ARG A 492 21.85 3.83 4.85
C ARG A 492 20.91 3.73 6.03
N LEU A 493 19.59 3.74 5.81
CA LEU A 493 18.59 3.52 6.86
C LEU A 493 18.55 2.06 7.36
N ALA A 494 19.11 1.10 6.64
CA ALA A 494 18.98 -0.32 6.94
C ALA A 494 19.50 -0.69 8.34
N VAL A 495 20.71 -0.25 8.69
CA VAL A 495 21.32 -0.56 10.01
C VAL A 495 20.59 0.16 11.16
N PRO A 496 20.32 1.48 11.09
CA PRO A 496 19.43 2.16 12.04
C PRO A 496 18.08 1.48 12.21
N LEU A 497 17.48 1.02 11.11
CA LEU A 497 16.18 0.34 11.10
C LEU A 497 16.24 -0.99 11.87
N ILE A 498 17.26 -1.83 11.64
CA ILE A 498 17.45 -3.09 12.36
C ILE A 498 17.59 -2.83 13.87
N ARG A 499 18.44 -1.88 14.26
CA ARG A 499 18.64 -1.58 15.69
C ARG A 499 17.37 -1.03 16.34
N ALA A 500 16.68 -0.11 15.65
CA ALA A 500 15.41 0.43 16.12
C ALA A 500 14.34 -0.67 16.25
N ALA A 501 14.23 -1.57 15.27
CA ALA A 501 13.28 -2.69 15.28
C ALA A 501 13.49 -3.63 16.47
N MET A 502 14.75 -3.90 16.84
CA MET A 502 15.10 -4.72 18.01
C MET A 502 14.97 -3.96 19.35
N GLY A 503 14.78 -2.64 19.30
CA GLY A 503 14.48 -1.76 20.43
C GLY A 503 12.98 -1.44 20.56
N ARG A 504 12.63 -0.14 20.45
CA ARG A 504 11.25 0.36 20.56
C ARG A 504 10.64 0.79 19.22
N GLY A 505 11.18 0.29 18.11
CA GLY A 505 10.72 0.57 16.76
C GLY A 505 10.85 2.05 16.38
N ALA A 506 9.79 2.62 15.83
CA ALA A 506 9.75 4.00 15.37
C ALA A 506 10.22 5.05 16.39
N LYS A 507 10.15 4.75 17.70
CA LYS A 507 10.59 5.68 18.77
C LYS A 507 12.11 5.79 18.87
N ASP A 508 12.84 4.78 18.42
CA ASP A 508 14.30 4.74 18.51
C ASP A 508 14.97 5.14 17.18
N LEU A 509 14.26 5.14 16.05
CA LEU A 509 14.84 5.37 14.72
C LEU A 509 15.69 6.65 14.65
N ALA A 510 15.19 7.75 15.18
CA ALA A 510 15.91 9.04 15.15
C ALA A 510 17.23 9.01 15.94
N ALA A 511 17.28 8.25 17.05
CA ALA A 511 18.49 8.06 17.84
C ALA A 511 19.49 7.17 17.10
N GLU A 512 19.01 6.09 16.49
CA GLU A 512 19.84 5.16 15.73
C GLU A 512 20.40 5.80 14.44
N MET A 513 19.60 6.63 13.75
CA MET A 513 20.08 7.42 12.62
C MET A 513 21.23 8.35 13.01
N ARG A 514 21.06 9.09 14.12
CA ARG A 514 22.12 10.00 14.61
C ARG A 514 23.41 9.25 15.01
N ALA A 515 23.29 8.04 15.54
CA ALA A 515 24.45 7.21 15.87
C ALA A 515 25.27 6.86 14.63
N ASP A 516 24.64 6.77 13.46
CA ASP A 516 25.29 6.53 12.17
C ASP A 516 25.55 7.84 11.37
N GLY A 517 25.43 9.00 12.02
CA GLY A 517 25.69 10.31 11.38
C GLY A 517 24.63 10.76 10.39
N LEU A 518 23.43 10.13 10.39
CA LEU A 518 22.32 10.51 9.52
C LEU A 518 21.41 11.55 10.17
N SER A 519 21.02 12.57 9.39
CA SER A 519 20.09 13.61 9.82
C SER A 519 18.68 13.29 9.39
N GLU A 520 17.69 13.37 10.31
CA GLU A 520 16.28 13.30 9.97
C GLU A 520 15.89 14.38 8.95
N GLU A 521 16.44 15.61 9.11
CA GLU A 521 16.10 16.76 8.25
C GLU A 521 16.52 16.54 6.80
N GLY A 522 17.58 15.77 6.53
CA GLY A 522 17.98 15.39 5.19
C GLY A 522 16.90 14.63 4.43
N TYR A 523 16.01 13.94 5.14
CA TYR A 523 14.87 13.21 4.55
C TYR A 523 13.55 13.96 4.69
N LEU A 524 13.38 14.81 5.70
CA LEU A 524 12.12 15.51 5.99
C LEU A 524 11.96 16.81 5.23
N SER A 525 13.03 17.56 5.07
CA SER A 525 13.03 18.89 4.44
C SER A 525 14.17 19.02 3.43
N PRO A 526 14.35 18.06 2.50
CA PRO A 526 15.43 18.15 1.52
C PRO A 526 15.17 19.31 0.55
N ALA A 527 16.25 20.00 0.15
CA ALA A 527 16.22 21.01 -0.90
C ALA A 527 16.29 20.35 -2.29
N TRP A 528 15.37 19.43 -2.57
CA TRP A 528 15.33 18.69 -3.83
C TRP A 528 14.72 19.51 -4.96
N THR A 529 15.30 19.38 -6.14
CA THR A 529 14.83 19.96 -7.40
C THR A 529 14.56 18.85 -8.40
N GLU A 530 14.13 19.20 -9.61
CA GLU A 530 13.93 18.24 -10.70
C GLU A 530 15.21 17.46 -11.01
N GLU A 531 16.39 18.14 -10.94
CA GLU A 531 17.70 17.58 -11.27
C GLU A 531 18.27 16.69 -10.16
N THR A 532 17.76 16.80 -8.93
CA THR A 532 18.23 15.97 -7.80
C THR A 532 18.01 14.50 -8.08
N TYR A 533 19.05 13.68 -7.94
CA TYR A 533 18.89 12.22 -8.03
C TYR A 533 18.16 11.71 -6.78
N LEU A 534 17.04 11.03 -6.98
CA LEU A 534 16.21 10.49 -5.91
C LEU A 534 16.47 8.99 -5.71
N PRO A 535 16.30 8.45 -4.49
CA PRO A 535 16.57 7.03 -4.21
C PRO A 535 15.87 6.03 -5.14
N TRP A 536 14.76 6.43 -5.75
CA TRP A 536 13.95 5.60 -6.67
C TRP A 536 14.15 5.94 -8.16
N ASP A 537 15.08 6.82 -8.54
CA ASP A 537 15.28 7.22 -9.95
C ASP A 537 15.84 6.10 -10.86
N HIS A 538 16.34 5.03 -10.27
CA HIS A 538 16.74 3.81 -10.98
C HIS A 538 15.54 2.93 -11.40
N LEU A 539 14.34 3.23 -10.95
CA LEU A 539 13.11 2.54 -11.34
C LEU A 539 12.42 3.29 -12.48
N ASP A 540 11.77 2.54 -13.37
CA ASP A 540 10.98 3.11 -14.46
C ASP A 540 9.49 2.75 -14.30
N MET A 541 8.67 3.74 -13.97
CA MET A 541 7.22 3.60 -13.83
C MET A 541 6.46 3.80 -15.14
N GLY A 542 7.17 4.02 -16.25
CA GLY A 542 6.59 4.29 -17.56
C GLY A 542 6.26 5.76 -17.83
N PHE A 543 6.53 6.66 -16.87
CA PHE A 543 6.42 8.11 -17.05
C PHE A 543 7.72 8.81 -16.65
N SER A 544 7.97 9.99 -17.23
CA SER A 544 9.20 10.74 -16.95
C SER A 544 9.12 11.51 -15.62
N LYS A 545 10.28 11.73 -15.00
CA LYS A 545 10.43 12.62 -13.84
C LYS A 545 9.95 14.04 -14.17
N HIS A 546 10.25 14.51 -15.40
CA HIS A 546 9.80 15.80 -15.92
C HIS A 546 8.26 15.93 -15.94
N TYR A 547 7.53 14.88 -16.26
CA TYR A 547 6.06 14.89 -16.18
C TYR A 547 5.57 15.18 -14.75
N LEU A 548 6.20 14.58 -13.74
CA LEU A 548 5.83 14.83 -12.34
C LEU A 548 6.18 16.27 -11.92
N TRP A 549 7.31 16.81 -12.44
CA TRP A 549 7.69 18.18 -12.19
C TRP A 549 6.72 19.17 -12.83
N GLN A 550 6.30 18.93 -14.06
CA GLN A 550 5.24 19.72 -14.70
C GLN A 550 3.94 19.72 -13.87
N GLU A 551 3.55 18.58 -13.32
CA GLU A 551 2.37 18.49 -12.45
C GLU A 551 2.57 19.25 -11.11
N TYR A 552 3.78 19.28 -10.58
CA TYR A 552 4.14 20.12 -9.44
C TYR A 552 4.03 21.61 -9.77
N GLU A 553 4.54 22.06 -10.91
CA GLU A 553 4.39 23.46 -11.36
C GLU A 553 2.92 23.83 -11.63
N ARG A 554 2.13 22.89 -12.18
CA ARG A 554 0.68 23.08 -12.33
C ARG A 554 -0.03 23.23 -10.98
N ALA A 555 0.45 22.54 -9.93
CA ALA A 555 -0.09 22.73 -8.58
C ALA A 555 0.09 24.17 -8.07
N LYS A 556 1.29 24.74 -8.25
CA LYS A 556 1.57 26.15 -7.89
C LYS A 556 0.67 27.12 -8.64
N ALA A 557 0.44 26.84 -9.91
CA ALA A 557 -0.37 27.69 -10.79
C ALA A 557 -1.89 27.42 -10.65
N LEU A 558 -2.31 26.53 -9.77
CA LEU A 558 -3.71 26.09 -9.58
C LEU A 558 -4.36 25.54 -10.85
N LEU A 559 -3.55 25.02 -11.79
CA LEU A 559 -4.03 24.50 -13.07
C LEU A 559 -4.51 23.05 -12.91
N PRO A 560 -5.74 22.73 -13.34
CA PRO A 560 -6.26 21.38 -13.26
C PRO A 560 -5.60 20.44 -14.29
N THR A 561 -5.50 19.17 -13.92
CA THR A 561 -5.11 18.09 -14.83
C THR A 561 -6.33 17.19 -15.04
N PRO A 562 -6.83 17.06 -16.27
CA PRO A 562 -8.00 16.22 -16.57
C PRO A 562 -7.74 14.76 -16.24
N ILE A 563 -8.83 14.00 -15.99
CA ILE A 563 -8.77 12.54 -15.78
C ILE A 563 -8.19 11.83 -17.02
N CYS A 564 -7.69 10.60 -16.83
CA CYS A 564 -7.31 9.73 -17.93
C CYS A 564 -8.53 9.36 -18.78
N PHE A 565 -8.31 9.20 -20.08
CA PHE A 565 -9.30 8.72 -21.06
C PHE A 565 -8.58 7.79 -22.04
N ASP A 566 -9.32 7.01 -22.79
CA ASP A 566 -8.76 6.11 -23.79
C ASP A 566 -7.99 6.88 -24.87
N GLY A 567 -6.76 6.45 -25.14
CA GLY A 567 -5.84 7.16 -26.02
C GLY A 567 -5.10 8.34 -25.40
N CYS A 568 -5.19 8.56 -24.08
CA CYS A 568 -4.43 9.59 -23.37
C CYS A 568 -2.93 9.29 -23.40
N LEU A 569 -2.14 10.23 -23.96
CA LEU A 569 -0.68 10.10 -24.07
C LEU A 569 0.09 11.03 -23.10
N ARG A 570 -0.60 11.72 -22.18
CA ARG A 570 -0.04 12.80 -21.38
C ARG A 570 1.16 12.39 -20.52
N CYS A 571 1.05 11.31 -19.75
CA CYS A 571 2.12 10.85 -18.88
C CYS A 571 3.15 9.95 -19.57
N GLY A 572 2.84 9.39 -20.75
CA GLY A 572 3.73 8.50 -21.49
C GLY A 572 3.54 7.00 -21.22
N VAL A 573 2.83 6.59 -20.13
CA VAL A 573 2.65 5.17 -19.77
C VAL A 573 2.03 4.37 -20.90
N CYS A 574 0.99 4.88 -21.56
CA CYS A 574 0.32 4.19 -22.66
C CYS A 574 1.19 4.05 -23.92
N LYS A 575 2.18 4.95 -24.12
CA LYS A 575 3.15 4.82 -25.21
C LYS A 575 4.21 3.73 -24.95
N SER A 576 4.54 3.49 -23.69
CA SER A 576 5.49 2.43 -23.33
C SER A 576 4.90 1.03 -23.46
N ALA A 577 3.59 0.88 -23.34
CA ALA A 577 2.91 -0.41 -23.59
C ALA A 577 3.07 -0.90 -25.03
N GLU A 578 3.07 0.01 -26.04
CA GLU A 578 3.33 -0.34 -27.44
C GLU A 578 4.77 -0.82 -27.69
N ARG A 579 5.73 -0.45 -26.82
CA ARG A 579 7.14 -0.88 -26.94
C ARG A 579 7.41 -2.25 -26.33
N MET A 580 6.53 -2.77 -25.50
CA MET A 580 6.68 -4.06 -24.82
C MET A 580 6.13 -5.24 -25.65
N THR A 581 5.48 -4.96 -26.78
CA THR A 581 4.92 -5.95 -27.72
C THR A 581 5.81 -6.20 -28.94
N VAL A 582 7.08 -5.75 -28.97
CA VAL A 582 8.04 -6.05 -30.05
C VAL A 582 9.20 -6.87 -29.50
#